data_6b32dc0b8332a90c2ab2521c066573f4
#
_entry.id   6b32dc0b8332a90c2ab2521c066573f4
#
_cell.length_a   1.000
_cell.length_b   1.000
_cell.length_c   1.000
_cell.angle_alpha   90.00
_cell.angle_beta   90.00
_cell.angle_gamma   90.00
#
_symmetry.space_group_name_H-M   'P 1'
#
loop_
_entity.id
_entity.type
_entity.pdbx_description
1 polymer ?
#
loop_
_entity_poly.entity_id
_entity_poly.type
_entity_poly.pdbx_seq_one_letter_code
_entity_poly.pdbx_strand_id
1 'polypeptide(L)'
;MVETIGLKTRSGLTFTADVAGPTDGSLVLLLHGFPESRHSWREALPALASHGYRAVAPDQRGYSAGARPDPADLSNYTFDKLVNDAVEIVAAAGFDGKRFHLVGHDWGGQVSWGVADKHPERIASLAILSRPHPKSFRRALLKEDGDQKHR
;
A
#
# COMPACT_ATOMS: atom_id res chain seq x y z
N MET A 1 11.80 -5.37 -17.23
CA MET A 1 10.47 -5.68 -17.82
C MET A 1 9.45 -5.63 -16.69
N VAL A 2 8.22 -5.13 -16.93
CA VAL A 2 7.11 -5.16 -15.97
C VAL A 2 6.26 -6.38 -16.30
N GLU A 3 5.85 -7.13 -15.29
CA GLU A 3 5.01 -8.33 -15.41
C GLU A 3 3.76 -8.16 -14.55
N THR A 4 2.63 -8.71 -14.98
CA THR A 4 1.42 -8.76 -14.16
C THR A 4 1.25 -10.17 -13.60
N ILE A 5 1.13 -10.28 -12.27
CA ILE A 5 1.02 -11.55 -11.55
C ILE A 5 -0.17 -11.56 -10.59
N GLY A 6 -0.60 -12.75 -10.19
CA GLY A 6 -1.57 -12.96 -9.11
C GLY A 6 -0.85 -13.33 -7.81
N LEU A 7 -1.06 -12.57 -6.75
CA LEU A 7 -0.53 -12.82 -5.42
C LEU A 7 -1.64 -13.40 -4.52
N LYS A 8 -1.57 -14.70 -4.27
CA LYS A 8 -2.53 -15.41 -3.41
C LYS A 8 -2.10 -15.29 -1.95
N THR A 9 -2.93 -14.68 -1.14
CA THR A 9 -2.70 -14.46 0.29
C THR A 9 -3.19 -15.63 1.14
N ARG A 10 -2.78 -15.66 2.42
CA ARG A 10 -3.24 -16.65 3.42
C ARG A 10 -4.72 -16.51 3.73
N SER A 11 -5.27 -15.30 3.61
CA SER A 11 -6.71 -15.02 3.73
C SER A 11 -7.55 -15.60 2.59
N GLY A 12 -6.91 -16.20 1.58
CA GLY A 12 -7.57 -16.82 0.41
C GLY A 12 -7.88 -15.84 -0.72
N LEU A 13 -7.59 -14.56 -0.55
CA LEU A 13 -7.75 -13.56 -1.61
C LEU A 13 -6.59 -13.62 -2.60
N THR A 14 -6.86 -13.20 -3.84
CA THR A 14 -5.83 -13.09 -4.88
C THR A 14 -5.77 -11.65 -5.38
N PHE A 15 -4.63 -11.01 -5.18
CA PHE A 15 -4.38 -9.64 -5.63
C PHE A 15 -3.63 -9.65 -6.95
N THR A 16 -4.16 -8.95 -7.95
CA THR A 16 -3.44 -8.71 -9.21
C THR A 16 -2.42 -7.60 -8.95
N ALA A 17 -1.17 -7.83 -9.29
CA ALA A 17 -0.09 -6.87 -9.10
C ALA A 17 0.80 -6.75 -10.34
N ASP A 18 1.24 -5.55 -10.66
CA ASP A 18 2.34 -5.32 -11.57
C ASP A 18 3.65 -5.34 -10.79
N VAL A 19 4.63 -6.06 -11.31
CA VAL A 19 5.91 -6.27 -10.64
C VAL A 19 7.07 -6.00 -11.59
N ALA A 20 8.18 -5.50 -11.05
CA ALA A 20 9.40 -5.26 -11.80
C ALA A 20 10.64 -5.44 -10.92
N GLY A 21 11.78 -5.69 -11.56
CA GLY A 21 13.08 -5.80 -10.90
C GLY A 21 13.44 -7.21 -10.43
N PRO A 22 14.65 -7.38 -9.91
CA PRO A 22 15.18 -8.67 -9.51
C PRO A 22 14.37 -9.27 -8.34
N THR A 23 14.22 -10.60 -8.35
CA THR A 23 13.43 -11.32 -7.33
C THR A 23 14.07 -11.32 -5.94
N ASP A 24 15.37 -11.07 -5.87
CA ASP A 24 16.17 -10.98 -4.65
C ASP A 24 16.45 -9.52 -4.22
N GLY A 25 16.00 -8.54 -5.00
CA GLY A 25 16.10 -7.12 -4.65
C GLY A 25 15.26 -6.76 -3.42
N SER A 26 15.63 -5.68 -2.73
CA SER A 26 14.82 -5.15 -1.62
C SER A 26 13.42 -4.77 -2.12
N LEU A 27 12.38 -5.24 -1.42
CA LEU A 27 11.00 -5.02 -1.85
C LEU A 27 10.54 -3.59 -1.61
N VAL A 28 9.90 -3.00 -2.63
CA VAL A 28 9.12 -1.77 -2.54
C VAL A 28 7.66 -2.10 -2.85
N LEU A 29 6.77 -1.97 -1.87
CA LEU A 29 5.33 -2.07 -2.05
C LEU A 29 4.74 -0.69 -2.34
N LEU A 30 3.95 -0.58 -3.43
CA LEU A 30 3.37 0.68 -3.90
C LEU A 30 1.83 0.58 -3.87
N LEU A 31 1.17 1.34 -2.98
CA LEU A 31 -0.28 1.33 -2.80
C LEU A 31 -0.92 2.55 -3.45
N HIS A 32 -1.84 2.29 -4.38
CA HIS A 32 -2.57 3.33 -5.13
C HIS A 32 -3.67 4.01 -4.30
N GLY A 33 -4.18 5.14 -4.79
CA GLY A 33 -5.29 5.89 -4.20
C GLY A 33 -6.66 5.54 -4.77
N PHE A 34 -7.64 6.35 -4.42
CA PHE A 34 -9.02 6.29 -4.95
C PHE A 34 -9.22 7.45 -5.96
N PRO A 35 -9.83 7.22 -7.10
CA PRO A 35 -10.31 5.97 -7.72
C PRO A 35 -9.28 5.39 -8.72
N GLU A 36 -8.11 5.08 -8.27
CA GLU A 36 -6.97 4.65 -9.06
C GLU A 36 -6.80 3.13 -9.08
N SER A 37 -5.70 2.67 -9.68
CA SER A 37 -5.30 1.26 -9.74
C SER A 37 -3.77 1.14 -9.70
N ARG A 38 -3.25 -0.09 -9.71
CA ARG A 38 -1.81 -0.37 -9.85
C ARG A 38 -1.15 0.37 -11.02
N HIS A 39 -1.93 0.74 -12.04
CA HIS A 39 -1.45 1.47 -13.22
C HIS A 39 -0.89 2.86 -12.89
N SER A 40 -1.27 3.46 -11.76
CA SER A 40 -0.69 4.73 -11.27
C SER A 40 0.83 4.65 -11.10
N TRP A 41 1.36 3.45 -10.89
CA TRP A 41 2.78 3.20 -10.63
C TRP A 41 3.58 2.73 -11.86
N ARG A 42 2.98 2.75 -13.07
CA ARG A 42 3.60 2.21 -14.30
C ARG A 42 4.96 2.81 -14.64
N GLU A 43 5.19 4.08 -14.29
CA GLU A 43 6.48 4.77 -14.52
C GLU A 43 7.46 4.50 -13.35
N ALA A 44 6.95 4.36 -12.13
CA ALA A 44 7.78 4.11 -10.96
C ALA A 44 8.35 2.68 -10.93
N LEU A 45 7.59 1.70 -11.40
CA LEU A 45 8.01 0.29 -11.42
C LEU A 45 9.32 0.08 -12.16
N PRO A 46 9.49 0.47 -13.44
CA PRO A 46 10.74 0.29 -14.15
C PRO A 46 11.88 1.15 -13.58
N ALA A 47 11.58 2.33 -13.06
CA ALA A 47 12.57 3.19 -12.43
C ALA A 47 13.16 2.54 -11.18
N LEU A 48 12.33 2.00 -10.29
CA LEU A 48 12.79 1.27 -9.10
C LEU A 48 13.56 -0.01 -9.47
N ALA A 49 13.08 -0.73 -10.48
CA ALA A 49 13.74 -1.93 -10.98
C ALA A 49 15.16 -1.65 -11.51
N SER A 50 15.36 -0.51 -12.19
CA SER A 50 16.68 -0.11 -12.70
C SER A 50 17.69 0.20 -11.60
N HIS A 51 17.20 0.47 -10.37
CA HIS A 51 18.01 0.67 -9.17
C HIS A 51 18.13 -0.61 -8.30
N GLY A 52 17.73 -1.76 -8.82
CA GLY A 52 17.89 -3.05 -8.16
C GLY A 52 16.83 -3.39 -7.11
N TYR A 53 15.74 -2.62 -7.04
CA TYR A 53 14.60 -2.94 -6.17
C TYR A 53 13.66 -3.94 -6.82
N ARG A 54 13.02 -4.77 -6.00
CA ARG A 54 11.83 -5.54 -6.39
C ARG A 54 10.61 -4.68 -6.13
N ALA A 55 10.05 -4.05 -7.15
CA ALA A 55 8.87 -3.20 -7.05
C ALA A 55 7.59 -4.02 -7.27
N VAL A 56 6.59 -3.84 -6.39
CA VAL A 56 5.30 -4.55 -6.42
C VAL A 56 4.18 -3.53 -6.24
N ALA A 57 3.31 -3.40 -7.22
CA ALA A 57 2.15 -2.51 -7.22
C ALA A 57 0.87 -3.35 -7.37
N PRO A 58 0.15 -3.67 -6.29
CA PRO A 58 -1.11 -4.40 -6.36
C PRO A 58 -2.29 -3.48 -6.67
N ASP A 59 -3.33 -4.02 -7.32
CA ASP A 59 -4.68 -3.52 -7.14
C ASP A 59 -5.17 -3.93 -5.75
N GLN A 60 -5.58 -2.99 -4.92
CA GLN A 60 -5.97 -3.24 -3.54
C GLN A 60 -7.33 -3.96 -3.43
N ARG A 61 -7.75 -4.33 -2.20
CA ARG A 61 -9.06 -4.92 -1.90
C ARG A 61 -10.18 -4.06 -2.49
N GLY A 62 -11.14 -4.70 -3.18
CA GLY A 62 -12.21 -4.05 -3.92
C GLY A 62 -11.83 -3.71 -5.37
N TYR A 63 -10.54 -3.61 -5.71
CA TYR A 63 -10.04 -3.34 -7.06
C TYR A 63 -9.56 -4.60 -7.78
N SER A 64 -8.84 -5.48 -7.13
CA SER A 64 -8.47 -6.80 -7.68
C SER A 64 -9.68 -7.70 -7.84
N ALA A 65 -9.84 -8.33 -8.99
CA ALA A 65 -10.97 -9.24 -9.25
C ALA A 65 -11.04 -10.40 -8.25
N GLY A 66 -9.89 -10.95 -7.85
CA GLY A 66 -9.78 -12.03 -6.84
C GLY A 66 -9.81 -11.55 -5.38
N ALA A 67 -10.02 -10.24 -5.14
CA ALA A 67 -10.06 -9.63 -3.81
C ALA A 67 -11.24 -8.66 -3.67
N ARG A 68 -12.42 -9.08 -4.16
CA ARG A 68 -13.70 -8.35 -4.08
C ARG A 68 -14.71 -9.17 -3.27
N PRO A 69 -14.56 -9.27 -1.93
CA PRO A 69 -15.58 -9.88 -1.11
C PRO A 69 -16.90 -9.09 -1.19
N ASP A 70 -17.99 -9.69 -0.72
CA ASP A 70 -19.32 -9.08 -0.79
C ASP A 70 -19.31 -7.65 -0.23
N PRO A 71 -19.62 -6.63 -1.05
CA PRO A 71 -19.64 -5.24 -0.62
C PRO A 71 -20.82 -4.88 0.30
N ALA A 72 -21.86 -5.72 0.36
CA ALA A 72 -22.97 -5.55 1.29
C ALA A 72 -22.55 -5.83 2.74
N ASP A 73 -21.53 -6.66 2.94
CA ASP A 73 -20.92 -6.88 4.24
C ASP A 73 -19.73 -5.93 4.45
N LEU A 74 -20.00 -4.80 5.10
CA LEU A 74 -18.98 -3.78 5.38
C LEU A 74 -17.82 -4.29 6.23
N SER A 75 -18.03 -5.39 6.99
CA SER A 75 -16.94 -6.01 7.75
C SER A 75 -15.82 -6.52 6.85
N ASN A 76 -16.09 -6.73 5.57
CA ASN A 76 -15.09 -7.12 4.58
C ASN A 76 -14.09 -6.02 4.22
N TYR A 77 -14.42 -4.75 4.52
CA TYR A 77 -13.66 -3.57 4.10
C TYR A 77 -13.18 -2.71 5.27
N THR A 78 -12.98 -3.32 6.43
CA THR A 78 -12.44 -2.61 7.59
C THR A 78 -10.99 -2.18 7.35
N PHE A 79 -10.59 -1.09 7.98
CA PHE A 79 -9.22 -0.56 7.86
C PHE A 79 -8.17 -1.62 8.25
N ASP A 80 -8.45 -2.41 9.28
CA ASP A 80 -7.55 -3.48 9.72
C ASP A 80 -7.34 -4.56 8.66
N LYS A 81 -8.37 -4.89 7.89
CA LYS A 81 -8.24 -5.82 6.77
C LYS A 81 -7.39 -5.25 5.65
N LEU A 82 -7.54 -3.95 5.34
CA LEU A 82 -6.71 -3.29 4.32
C LEU A 82 -5.22 -3.26 4.73
N VAL A 83 -4.94 -2.99 6.01
CA VAL A 83 -3.58 -3.02 6.56
C VAL A 83 -3.00 -4.43 6.49
N ASN A 84 -3.78 -5.44 6.89
CA ASN A 84 -3.36 -6.83 6.85
C ASN A 84 -3.09 -7.32 5.42
N ASP A 85 -3.92 -6.92 4.45
CA ASP A 85 -3.71 -7.24 3.03
C ASP A 85 -2.33 -6.78 2.54
N ALA A 86 -1.89 -5.58 2.92
CA ALA A 86 -0.58 -5.08 2.51
C ALA A 86 0.56 -6.00 3.01
N VAL A 87 0.50 -6.46 4.25
CA VAL A 87 1.49 -7.38 4.83
C VAL A 87 1.41 -8.76 4.18
N GLU A 88 0.19 -9.27 3.93
CA GLU A 88 0.00 -10.56 3.26
C GLU A 88 0.44 -10.55 1.79
N ILE A 89 0.26 -9.42 1.09
CA ILE A 89 0.77 -9.22 -0.27
C ILE A 89 2.30 -9.31 -0.28
N VAL A 90 2.97 -8.67 0.67
CA VAL A 90 4.43 -8.76 0.83
C VAL A 90 4.87 -10.21 1.06
N ALA A 91 4.17 -10.94 1.92
CA ALA A 91 4.45 -12.36 2.15
C ALA A 91 4.22 -13.21 0.90
N ALA A 92 3.11 -12.99 0.17
CA ALA A 92 2.79 -13.69 -1.07
C ALA A 92 3.79 -13.38 -2.21
N ALA A 93 4.42 -12.20 -2.17
CA ALA A 93 5.50 -11.82 -3.09
C ALA A 93 6.86 -12.48 -2.74
N GLY A 94 6.94 -13.32 -1.70
CA GLY A 94 8.16 -14.04 -1.28
C GLY A 94 9.01 -13.30 -0.24
N PHE A 95 8.47 -12.27 0.42
CA PHE A 95 9.19 -11.45 1.41
C PHE A 95 8.61 -11.58 2.82
N ASP A 96 8.07 -12.76 3.15
CA ASP A 96 7.55 -13.02 4.49
C ASP A 96 8.64 -12.81 5.57
N GLY A 97 8.27 -12.14 6.66
CA GLY A 97 9.19 -11.82 7.75
C GLY A 97 10.26 -10.75 7.43
N LYS A 98 10.46 -10.38 6.17
CA LYS A 98 11.46 -9.38 5.77
C LYS A 98 10.93 -7.95 5.93
N ARG A 99 11.84 -7.02 6.14
CA ARG A 99 11.54 -5.58 6.06
C ARG A 99 11.37 -5.16 4.60
N PHE A 100 10.50 -4.18 4.36
CA PHE A 100 10.23 -3.66 3.02
C PHE A 100 10.05 -2.14 3.03
N HIS A 101 10.27 -1.54 1.88
CA HIS A 101 9.96 -0.13 1.62
C HIS A 101 8.48 -0.02 1.25
N LEU A 102 7.81 0.98 1.80
CA LEU A 102 6.38 1.19 1.58
C LEU A 102 6.13 2.58 1.03
N VAL A 103 5.41 2.63 -0.09
CA VAL A 103 5.00 3.87 -0.75
C VAL A 103 3.48 3.85 -0.86
N GLY A 104 2.83 4.93 -0.45
CA GLY A 104 1.37 5.04 -0.56
C GLY A 104 0.94 6.41 -1.03
N HIS A 105 0.01 6.44 -1.97
CA HIS A 105 -0.64 7.65 -2.46
C HIS A 105 -2.10 7.68 -2.02
N ASP A 106 -2.61 8.83 -1.58
CA ASP A 106 -4.00 9.09 -1.18
C ASP A 106 -4.53 8.01 -0.22
N TRP A 107 -5.51 7.18 -0.62
CA TRP A 107 -6.04 6.07 0.20
C TRP A 107 -4.97 5.02 0.52
N GLY A 108 -4.11 4.71 -0.45
CA GLY A 108 -2.93 3.86 -0.21
C GLY A 108 -1.96 4.45 0.81
N GLY A 109 -1.85 5.78 0.86
CA GLY A 109 -1.10 6.50 1.90
C GLY A 109 -1.73 6.33 3.29
N GLN A 110 -3.06 6.34 3.38
CA GLN A 110 -3.77 6.08 4.64
C GLN A 110 -3.50 4.64 5.13
N VAL A 111 -3.57 3.65 4.24
CA VAL A 111 -3.25 2.25 4.57
C VAL A 111 -1.78 2.13 5.00
N SER A 112 -0.87 2.80 4.29
CA SER A 112 0.56 2.78 4.60
C SER A 112 0.89 3.34 5.98
N TRP A 113 0.20 4.40 6.43
CA TRP A 113 0.29 4.87 7.82
C TRP A 113 -0.15 3.80 8.82
N GLY A 114 -1.23 3.06 8.51
CA GLY A 114 -1.72 1.95 9.35
C GLY A 114 -0.72 0.79 9.43
N VAL A 115 -0.08 0.45 8.30
CA VAL A 115 0.98 -0.59 8.29
C VAL A 115 2.16 -0.15 9.15
N ALA A 116 2.60 1.10 9.03
CA ALA A 116 3.73 1.61 9.82
C ALA A 116 3.41 1.72 11.32
N ASP A 117 2.15 1.98 11.69
CA ASP A 117 1.72 2.03 13.09
C ASP A 117 1.63 0.63 13.71
N LYS A 118 1.12 -0.37 12.96
CA LYS A 118 0.88 -1.74 13.47
C LYS A 118 2.06 -2.69 13.30
N HIS A 119 2.91 -2.45 12.30
CA HIS A 119 4.03 -3.30 11.93
C HIS A 119 5.32 -2.49 11.71
N PRO A 120 5.73 -1.62 12.68
CA PRO A 120 6.90 -0.76 12.50
C PRO A 120 8.18 -1.54 12.26
N GLU A 121 8.28 -2.75 12.81
CA GLU A 121 9.42 -3.66 12.64
C GLU A 121 9.58 -4.15 11.20
N ARG A 122 8.48 -4.12 10.41
CA ARG A 122 8.47 -4.55 9.01
C ARG A 122 8.88 -3.44 8.04
N ILE A 123 8.90 -2.19 8.47
CA ILE A 123 9.11 -1.04 7.60
C ILE A 123 10.59 -0.67 7.53
N ALA A 124 11.18 -0.76 6.34
CA ALA A 124 12.54 -0.27 6.05
C ALA A 124 12.54 1.24 5.81
N SER A 125 11.58 1.73 5.02
CA SER A 125 11.30 3.16 4.84
C SER A 125 9.83 3.36 4.43
N LEU A 126 9.32 4.57 4.66
CA LEU A 126 7.95 4.96 4.36
C LEU A 126 7.94 6.25 3.55
N ALA A 127 7.27 6.25 2.40
CA ALA A 127 7.01 7.44 1.59
C ALA A 127 5.50 7.60 1.40
N ILE A 128 4.96 8.74 1.81
CA ILE A 128 3.54 9.06 1.72
C ILE A 128 3.32 10.26 0.82
N LEU A 129 2.44 10.10 -0.15
CA LEU A 129 2.05 11.12 -1.11
C LEU A 129 0.59 11.53 -0.83
N SER A 130 0.35 12.85 -0.75
CA SER A 130 -0.98 13.45 -0.61
C SER A 130 -1.79 13.06 0.65
N ARG A 131 -1.12 12.53 1.71
CA ARG A 131 -1.79 12.20 2.98
C ARG A 131 -0.93 12.59 4.19
N PRO A 132 -1.37 13.58 4.99
CA PRO A 132 -0.67 13.92 6.23
C PRO A 132 -0.78 12.78 7.25
N HIS A 133 0.13 12.77 8.21
CA HIS A 133 0.04 11.83 9.34
C HIS A 133 -1.29 11.98 10.09
N PRO A 134 -2.07 10.90 10.30
CA PRO A 134 -3.44 10.98 10.82
C PRO A 134 -3.58 11.72 12.15
N LYS A 135 -2.67 11.46 13.10
CA LYS A 135 -2.66 12.14 14.42
C LYS A 135 -2.37 13.63 14.29
N SER A 136 -1.42 14.01 13.42
CA SER A 136 -1.06 15.41 13.18
C SER A 136 -2.19 16.16 12.46
N PHE A 137 -2.82 15.52 11.48
CA PHE A 137 -3.98 16.07 10.78
C PHE A 137 -5.17 16.30 11.73
N ARG A 138 -5.52 15.27 12.52
CA ARG A 138 -6.57 15.41 13.54
C ARG A 138 -6.26 16.51 14.54
N ARG A 139 -5.01 16.61 15.02
CA ARG A 139 -4.59 17.66 15.95
C ARG A 139 -4.73 19.05 15.32
N ALA A 140 -4.40 19.21 14.04
CA ALA A 140 -4.54 20.48 13.33
C ALA A 140 -6.02 20.87 13.15
N LEU A 141 -6.92 19.91 12.90
CA LEU A 141 -8.36 20.16 12.79
C LEU A 141 -9.01 20.54 14.13
N LEU A 142 -8.52 19.96 15.25
CA LEU A 142 -9.09 20.18 16.57
C LEU A 142 -8.49 21.41 17.30
N LYS A 143 -7.45 22.03 16.75
CA LYS A 143 -6.96 23.32 17.24
C LYS A 143 -7.94 24.40 16.78
N GLU A 144 -8.89 24.72 17.63
CA GLU A 144 -9.84 25.84 17.46
C GLU A 144 -9.19 27.22 17.54
N ASP A 145 -7.88 27.34 17.68
CA ASP A 145 -7.18 28.59 17.86
C ASP A 145 -6.72 29.18 16.53
N GLY A 146 -7.38 30.26 16.13
CA GLY A 146 -6.92 31.50 15.47
C GLY A 146 -6.07 31.44 14.20
N ASP A 147 -5.40 30.36 13.91
CA ASP A 147 -4.40 30.24 12.84
C ASP A 147 -4.94 29.71 11.49
N GLN A 148 -6.26 29.53 11.36
CA GLN A 148 -6.87 29.16 10.08
C GLN A 148 -7.03 30.33 9.09
N LYS A 149 -6.55 31.52 9.42
CA LYS A 149 -6.71 32.71 8.58
C LYS A 149 -5.84 32.74 7.32
N HIS A 150 -5.00 31.76 7.08
CA HIS A 150 -4.05 31.72 5.96
C HIS A 150 -4.07 30.42 5.15
N ARG A 151 -5.26 29.80 4.99
CA ARG A 151 -5.37 28.66 4.08
C ARG A 151 -6.49 28.88 3.07
#